data_9343400b939f43284eeb4e85e4442ff5
#
_entry.id   9343400b939f43284eeb4e85e4442ff5
#
_cell.length_a   1.000
_cell.length_b   1.000
_cell.length_c   1.000
_cell.angle_alpha   90.00
_cell.angle_beta   90.00
_cell.angle_gamma   90.00
#
_symmetry.space_group_name_H-M   'P 1'
#
loop_
_entity.id
_entity.type
_entity.pdbx_description
1 polymer ?
#
loop_
_entity_poly.entity_id
_entity_poly.type
_entity_poly.pdbx_seq_one_letter_code
_entity_poly.pdbx_strand_id
1 'polypeptide(L)'
;MTDLLFANSYFLKHDPKEFANMNLYAPLGTLYAAAYMQSKGYTAALFDTMLADSEEELIHSLEKHKPRFMVIYDDVFNYLTKMCLSRMREAAFRMSEIAKGYGCTVIVSGSDSADHLENYFQHKVDFAICGEGEITLGE
;
A
#
# COMPACT_ATOMS: atom_id res chain seq x y z
N MET A 1 -1.24 -8.85 17.67
CA MET A 1 -1.84 -9.03 16.34
C MET A 1 -2.53 -7.73 15.91
N THR A 2 -2.28 -7.29 14.71
CA THR A 2 -2.84 -6.06 14.15
C THR A 2 -3.92 -6.42 13.12
N ASP A 3 -5.00 -5.64 13.04
CA ASP A 3 -6.04 -5.91 12.06
C ASP A 3 -5.60 -5.56 10.64
N LEU A 4 -5.04 -4.37 10.47
CA LEU A 4 -4.65 -3.86 9.15
C LEU A 4 -3.21 -3.35 9.16
N LEU A 5 -2.48 -3.70 8.12
CA LEU A 5 -1.18 -3.09 7.81
C LEU A 5 -1.35 -2.28 6.54
N PHE A 6 -1.09 -0.98 6.63
CA PHE A 6 -1.22 -0.05 5.51
C PHE A 6 0.13 0.25 4.88
N ALA A 7 0.14 0.39 3.57
CA ALA A 7 1.29 0.85 2.81
C ALA A 7 0.80 1.54 1.54
N ASN A 8 1.65 2.34 0.91
CA ASN A 8 1.46 2.70 -0.49
C ASN A 8 2.52 1.99 -1.33
N SER A 9 2.48 2.15 -2.64
CA SER A 9 3.41 1.47 -3.54
C SER A 9 4.54 2.36 -4.03
N TYR A 10 4.64 3.61 -3.55
CA TYR A 10 5.71 4.52 -3.92
C TYR A 10 6.90 4.37 -2.97
N PHE A 11 7.97 3.76 -3.48
CA PHE A 11 9.24 3.65 -2.77
C PHE A 11 10.18 4.74 -3.26
N LEU A 12 10.62 5.61 -2.36
CA LEU A 12 11.52 6.70 -2.73
C LEU A 12 12.77 6.17 -3.43
N LYS A 13 13.33 5.07 -2.97
CA LYS A 13 14.55 4.48 -3.54
C LYS A 13 14.37 3.89 -4.94
N HIS A 14 13.12 3.68 -5.38
CA HIS A 14 12.82 3.25 -6.74
C HIS A 14 12.68 4.42 -7.72
N ASP A 15 12.78 5.65 -7.22
CA ASP A 15 12.73 6.86 -8.03
C ASP A 15 14.09 7.56 -7.93
N PRO A 16 15.03 7.33 -8.89
CA PRO A 16 16.39 7.84 -8.77
C PRO A 16 16.46 9.36 -8.63
N LYS A 17 15.60 10.09 -9.31
CA LYS A 17 15.59 11.56 -9.27
C LYS A 17 15.21 12.06 -7.88
N GLU A 18 14.12 11.57 -7.35
CA GLU A 18 13.63 12.00 -6.03
C GLU A 18 14.52 11.49 -4.91
N PHE A 19 15.06 10.27 -5.06
CA PHE A 19 16.02 9.72 -4.09
C PHE A 19 17.28 10.56 -4.01
N ALA A 20 17.82 10.98 -5.18
CA ALA A 20 19.03 11.83 -5.22
C ALA A 20 18.82 13.16 -4.50
N ASN A 21 17.60 13.71 -4.54
CA ASN A 21 17.24 14.95 -3.88
C ASN A 21 16.76 14.73 -2.43
N MET A 22 16.58 13.47 -2.00
CA MET A 22 16.07 13.11 -0.67
C MET A 22 14.73 13.78 -0.35
N ASN A 23 13.83 13.84 -1.33
CA ASN A 23 12.52 14.47 -1.18
C ASN A 23 11.53 13.52 -0.50
N LEU A 24 11.56 13.52 0.83
CA LEU A 24 10.63 12.73 1.64
C LEU A 24 9.27 13.43 1.69
N TYR A 25 8.19 12.64 1.64
CA TYR A 25 6.85 13.17 1.92
C TYR A 25 6.05 12.13 2.70
N ALA A 26 5.08 12.60 3.49
CA ALA A 26 4.19 11.71 4.23
C ALA A 26 3.13 11.13 3.27
N PRO A 27 2.82 9.81 3.36
CA PRO A 27 1.77 9.22 2.54
C PRO A 27 0.39 9.60 3.09
N LEU A 28 -0.04 10.83 2.83
CA LEU A 28 -1.21 11.44 3.47
C LEU A 28 -2.50 10.63 3.29
N GLY A 29 -2.78 10.20 2.06
CA GLY A 29 -3.98 9.40 1.78
C GLY A 29 -3.99 8.09 2.54
N THR A 30 -2.84 7.42 2.59
CA THR A 30 -2.66 6.17 3.33
C THR A 30 -2.87 6.39 4.82
N LEU A 31 -2.26 7.44 5.38
CA LEU A 31 -2.41 7.78 6.80
C LEU A 31 -3.86 8.14 7.14
N TYR A 32 -4.53 8.84 6.24
CA TYR A 32 -5.93 9.20 6.43
C TYR A 32 -6.83 7.97 6.51
N ALA A 33 -6.63 7.01 5.61
CA ALA A 33 -7.36 5.75 5.62
C ALA A 33 -7.10 4.95 6.89
N ALA A 34 -5.84 4.90 7.33
CA ALA A 34 -5.48 4.21 8.57
C ALA A 34 -6.15 4.84 9.78
N ALA A 35 -6.14 6.17 9.86
CA ALA A 35 -6.79 6.90 10.95
C ALA A 35 -8.31 6.68 10.96
N TYR A 36 -8.93 6.65 9.78
CA TYR A 36 -10.36 6.36 9.67
C TYR A 36 -10.69 4.97 10.22
N MET A 37 -9.91 3.96 9.87
CA MET A 37 -10.13 2.60 10.36
C MET A 37 -9.90 2.50 11.87
N GLN A 38 -8.93 3.23 12.41
CA GLN A 38 -8.72 3.30 13.86
C GLN A 38 -9.93 3.92 14.56
N SER A 39 -10.56 4.92 13.96
CA SER A 39 -11.76 5.54 14.50
C SER A 39 -12.96 4.58 14.54
N LYS A 40 -12.93 3.53 13.74
CA LYS A 40 -13.94 2.47 13.70
C LYS A 40 -13.62 1.30 14.64
N GLY A 41 -12.55 1.37 15.39
CA GLY A 41 -12.19 0.36 16.37
C GLY A 41 -11.20 -0.69 15.91
N TYR A 42 -10.66 -0.58 14.70
CA TYR A 42 -9.66 -1.51 14.19
C TYR A 42 -8.25 -1.05 14.58
N THR A 43 -7.36 -2.03 14.77
CA THR A 43 -5.94 -1.72 14.96
C THR A 43 -5.25 -1.60 13.60
N ALA A 44 -4.41 -0.59 13.45
CA ALA A 44 -3.73 -0.32 12.18
C ALA A 44 -2.27 0.00 12.42
N ALA A 45 -1.42 -0.47 11.51
CA ALA A 45 0.02 -0.17 11.48
C ALA A 45 0.40 0.32 10.08
N LEU A 46 1.55 0.94 9.95
CA LEU A 46 2.06 1.48 8.68
C LEU A 46 3.40 0.86 8.32
N PHE A 47 3.53 0.42 7.07
CA PHE A 47 4.83 0.12 6.46
C PHE A 47 5.22 1.34 5.62
N ASP A 48 6.24 2.08 6.07
CA ASP A 48 6.64 3.34 5.44
C ASP A 48 7.59 3.07 4.27
N THR A 49 7.07 3.16 3.05
CA THR A 49 7.84 2.94 1.84
C THR A 49 8.85 4.04 1.52
N MET A 50 8.70 5.22 2.15
CA MET A 50 9.69 6.29 1.98
C MET A 50 11.05 5.91 2.57
N LEU A 51 11.05 5.13 3.65
CA LEU A 51 12.26 4.74 4.37
C LEU A 51 12.75 3.34 4.00
N ALA A 52 11.96 2.57 3.26
CA ALA A 52 12.30 1.19 2.92
C ALA A 52 13.23 1.12 1.71
N ASP A 53 14.11 0.13 1.70
CA ASP A 53 15.02 -0.12 0.57
C ASP A 53 14.32 -0.89 -0.56
N SER A 54 13.42 -1.81 -0.21
CA SER A 54 12.73 -2.65 -1.18
C SER A 54 11.45 -3.24 -0.60
N GLU A 55 10.68 -3.88 -1.45
CA GLU A 55 9.43 -4.55 -1.07
C GLU A 55 9.67 -5.69 -0.08
N GLU A 56 10.84 -6.32 -0.12
CA GLU A 56 11.20 -7.42 0.78
C GLU A 56 11.25 -7.01 2.25
N GLU A 57 11.46 -5.72 2.54
CA GLU A 57 11.42 -5.23 3.92
C GLU A 57 10.02 -5.31 4.53
N LEU A 58 8.99 -5.47 3.71
CA LEU A 58 7.63 -5.72 4.18
C LEU A 58 7.54 -6.98 5.04
N ILE A 59 8.37 -7.98 4.77
CA ILE A 59 8.41 -9.24 5.51
C ILE A 59 8.60 -8.97 7.00
N HIS A 60 9.50 -8.05 7.35
CA HIS A 60 9.75 -7.70 8.75
C HIS A 60 8.48 -7.15 9.43
N SER A 61 7.76 -6.26 8.74
CA SER A 61 6.51 -5.70 9.26
C SER A 61 5.42 -6.76 9.40
N LEU A 62 5.33 -7.68 8.45
CA LEU A 62 4.36 -8.76 8.51
C LEU A 62 4.64 -9.70 9.69
N GLU A 63 5.90 -10.02 9.94
CA GLU A 63 6.28 -10.86 11.07
C GLU A 63 6.04 -10.16 12.40
N LYS A 64 6.30 -8.85 12.46
CA LYS A 64 6.12 -8.06 13.68
C LYS A 64 4.65 -7.86 14.04
N HIS A 65 3.83 -7.49 13.06
CA HIS A 65 2.43 -7.09 13.29
C HIS A 65 1.43 -8.21 13.09
N LYS A 66 1.75 -9.22 12.29
CA LYS A 66 0.87 -10.35 11.95
C LYS A 66 -0.53 -9.88 11.56
N PRO A 67 -0.65 -8.99 10.55
CA PRO A 67 -1.93 -8.40 10.22
C PRO A 67 -2.87 -9.42 9.56
N ARG A 68 -4.17 -9.20 9.74
CA ARG A 68 -5.21 -9.96 9.03
C ARG A 68 -5.36 -9.47 7.59
N PHE A 69 -5.23 -8.15 7.40
CA PHE A 69 -5.37 -7.49 6.11
C PHE A 69 -4.13 -6.70 5.77
N MET A 70 -3.68 -6.81 4.54
CA MET A 70 -2.68 -5.92 3.96
C MET A 70 -3.38 -4.95 3.02
N VAL A 71 -3.32 -3.65 3.30
CA VAL A 71 -3.98 -2.63 2.50
C VAL A 71 -2.92 -1.79 1.79
N ILE A 72 -2.88 -1.87 0.48
CA ILE A 72 -2.03 -1.03 -0.36
C ILE A 72 -2.91 0.13 -0.82
N TYR A 73 -2.75 1.27 -0.16
CA TYR A 73 -3.60 2.43 -0.36
C TYR A 73 -2.77 3.56 -0.98
N ASP A 74 -2.89 3.72 -2.29
CA ASP A 74 -2.13 4.72 -3.03
C ASP A 74 -2.85 6.06 -3.00
N ASP A 75 -2.07 7.14 -2.81
CA ASP A 75 -2.59 8.49 -2.83
C ASP A 75 -2.74 8.94 -4.28
N VAL A 76 -3.98 8.95 -4.75
CA VAL A 76 -4.29 9.27 -6.15
C VAL A 76 -4.05 10.74 -6.49
N PHE A 77 -3.91 11.59 -5.49
CA PHE A 77 -3.69 13.02 -5.70
C PHE A 77 -2.22 13.41 -5.66
N ASN A 78 -1.34 12.48 -5.33
CA ASN A 78 0.09 12.76 -5.25
C ASN A 78 0.70 12.83 -6.64
N TYR A 79 1.34 13.96 -6.96
CA TYR A 79 1.98 14.18 -8.25
C TYR A 79 3.08 13.16 -8.53
N LEU A 80 3.89 12.83 -7.52
CA LEU A 80 5.00 11.88 -7.67
C LEU A 80 4.53 10.48 -8.04
N THR A 81 3.40 10.04 -7.49
CA THR A 81 2.86 8.72 -7.80
C THR A 81 2.45 8.59 -9.26
N LYS A 82 2.01 9.70 -9.87
CA LYS A 82 1.61 9.71 -11.27
C LYS A 82 2.79 9.59 -12.23
N MET A 83 3.98 9.94 -11.80
CA MET A 83 5.18 9.94 -12.65
C MET A 83 5.88 8.59 -12.72
N CYS A 84 5.58 7.66 -11.80
CA CYS A 84 6.27 6.36 -11.75
C CYS A 84 5.29 5.20 -11.57
N LEU A 85 4.16 5.27 -12.27
CA LEU A 85 3.08 4.28 -12.13
C LEU A 85 3.53 2.84 -12.41
N SER A 86 4.35 2.62 -13.44
CA SER A 86 4.81 1.26 -13.79
C SER A 86 5.62 0.65 -12.64
N ARG A 87 6.54 1.41 -12.06
CA ARG A 87 7.36 0.92 -10.94
C ARG A 87 6.51 0.71 -9.69
N MET A 88 5.56 1.61 -9.45
CA MET A 88 4.62 1.48 -8.33
C MET A 88 3.76 0.22 -8.49
N ARG A 89 3.29 -0.05 -9.72
CA ARG A 89 2.51 -1.26 -10.00
C ARG A 89 3.33 -2.52 -9.70
N GLU A 90 4.58 -2.57 -10.12
CA GLU A 90 5.47 -3.69 -9.82
C GLU A 90 5.66 -3.87 -8.30
N ALA A 91 5.85 -2.77 -7.58
CA ALA A 91 5.98 -2.80 -6.12
C ALA A 91 4.70 -3.31 -5.46
N ALA A 92 3.54 -2.85 -5.92
CA ALA A 92 2.25 -3.32 -5.40
C ALA A 92 2.08 -4.82 -5.63
N PHE A 93 2.42 -5.31 -6.81
CA PHE A 93 2.35 -6.73 -7.14
C PHE A 93 3.24 -7.56 -6.21
N ARG A 94 4.48 -7.10 -6.02
CA ARG A 94 5.44 -7.81 -5.16
C ARG A 94 4.98 -7.83 -3.70
N MET A 95 4.51 -6.70 -3.19
CA MET A 95 3.99 -6.61 -1.82
C MET A 95 2.76 -7.50 -1.64
N SER A 96 1.87 -7.56 -2.63
CA SER A 96 0.69 -8.41 -2.59
C SER A 96 1.06 -9.88 -2.49
N GLU A 97 2.02 -10.31 -3.30
CA GLU A 97 2.50 -11.70 -3.27
C GLU A 97 3.16 -12.04 -1.94
N ILE A 98 3.98 -11.15 -1.40
CA ILE A 98 4.63 -11.33 -0.09
C ILE A 98 3.57 -11.46 1.01
N ALA A 99 2.62 -10.52 1.06
CA ALA A 99 1.59 -10.51 2.08
C ALA A 99 0.72 -11.77 2.01
N LYS A 100 0.40 -12.21 0.81
CA LYS A 100 -0.40 -13.43 0.62
C LYS A 100 0.33 -14.66 1.15
N GLY A 101 1.64 -14.71 1.00
CA GLY A 101 2.47 -15.77 1.57
C GLY A 101 2.44 -15.83 3.09
N TYR A 102 2.08 -14.74 3.75
CA TYR A 102 1.91 -14.66 5.21
C TYR A 102 0.44 -14.81 5.64
N GLY A 103 -0.44 -15.17 4.73
CA GLY A 103 -1.84 -15.45 5.05
C GLY A 103 -2.74 -14.22 5.15
N CYS A 104 -2.28 -13.06 4.68
CA CYS A 104 -3.09 -11.84 4.70
C CYS A 104 -4.12 -11.82 3.59
N THR A 105 -5.27 -11.20 3.84
CA THR A 105 -6.17 -10.78 2.76
C THR A 105 -5.64 -9.45 2.22
N VAL A 106 -5.44 -9.35 0.92
CA VAL A 106 -4.83 -8.19 0.27
C VAL A 106 -5.89 -7.32 -0.39
N ILE A 107 -5.90 -6.05 0.00
CA ILE A 107 -6.83 -5.04 -0.54
C ILE A 107 -5.99 -3.92 -1.15
N VAL A 108 -6.33 -3.50 -2.36
CA VAL A 108 -5.66 -2.37 -3.02
C VAL A 108 -6.67 -1.27 -3.30
N SER A 109 -6.19 -0.03 -3.27
CA SER A 109 -6.98 1.16 -3.63
C SER A 109 -6.06 2.15 -4.35
N GLY A 110 -6.55 2.74 -5.42
CA GLY A 110 -5.80 3.72 -6.19
C GLY A 110 -6.29 3.76 -7.64
N SER A 111 -5.90 4.79 -8.38
CA SER A 111 -6.32 4.93 -9.77
C SER A 111 -5.74 3.83 -10.67
N ASP A 112 -4.49 3.45 -10.44
CA ASP A 112 -3.85 2.41 -11.25
C ASP A 112 -4.54 1.05 -11.08
N SER A 113 -4.89 0.69 -9.85
CA SER A 113 -5.57 -0.59 -9.60
C SER A 113 -6.97 -0.60 -10.21
N ALA A 114 -7.69 0.53 -10.19
CA ALA A 114 -9.01 0.64 -10.81
C ALA A 114 -8.93 0.45 -12.33
N ASP A 115 -7.85 0.92 -12.95
CA ASP A 115 -7.68 0.82 -14.40
C ASP A 115 -7.10 -0.53 -14.85
N HIS A 116 -6.46 -1.30 -13.96
CA HIS A 116 -5.76 -2.53 -14.28
C HIS A 116 -6.16 -3.69 -13.36
N LEU A 117 -7.46 -3.84 -13.08
CA LEU A 117 -7.98 -4.82 -12.12
C LEU A 117 -7.49 -6.25 -12.36
N GLU A 118 -7.52 -6.71 -13.61
CA GLU A 118 -7.11 -8.08 -13.92
C GLU A 118 -5.64 -8.34 -13.55
N ASN A 119 -4.77 -7.37 -13.83
CA ASN A 119 -3.35 -7.50 -13.52
C ASN A 119 -3.12 -7.64 -12.02
N TYR A 120 -3.82 -6.84 -11.23
CA TYR A 120 -3.71 -6.90 -9.77
C TYR A 120 -4.23 -8.24 -9.22
N PHE A 121 -5.36 -8.73 -9.73
CA PHE A 121 -5.89 -10.01 -9.29
C PHE A 121 -4.98 -11.18 -9.65
N GLN A 122 -4.28 -11.12 -10.77
CA GLN A 122 -3.29 -12.14 -11.15
C GLN A 122 -2.11 -12.18 -10.18
N HIS A 123 -1.82 -11.09 -9.47
CA HIS A 123 -0.73 -11.00 -8.51
C HIS A 123 -1.19 -11.14 -7.06
N LYS A 124 -2.25 -11.92 -6.82
CA LYS A 124 -2.73 -12.35 -5.51
C LYS A 124 -3.49 -11.28 -4.71
N VAL A 125 -3.93 -10.20 -5.35
CA VAL A 125 -4.83 -9.24 -4.72
C VAL A 125 -6.21 -9.88 -4.58
N ASP A 126 -6.83 -9.75 -3.41
CA ASP A 126 -8.16 -10.31 -3.14
C ASP A 126 -9.29 -9.31 -3.44
N PHE A 127 -9.07 -8.04 -3.10
CA PHE A 127 -10.08 -6.99 -3.30
C PHE A 127 -9.43 -5.73 -3.84
N ALA A 128 -10.13 -5.03 -4.73
CA ALA A 128 -9.72 -3.72 -5.22
C ALA A 128 -10.86 -2.72 -5.00
N ILE A 129 -10.52 -1.57 -4.40
CA ILE A 129 -11.47 -0.49 -4.16
C ILE A 129 -11.36 0.51 -5.29
N CYS A 130 -12.48 0.80 -5.95
CA CYS A 130 -12.56 1.79 -7.01
C CYS A 130 -13.22 3.05 -6.46
N GLY A 131 -12.59 4.20 -6.65
CA GLY A 131 -13.08 5.49 -6.15
C GLY A 131 -12.59 5.79 -4.74
N GLU A 132 -13.40 6.50 -3.96
CA GLU A 132 -13.05 6.86 -2.57
C GLU A 132 -13.01 5.62 -1.68
N GLY A 133 -11.89 5.44 -1.00
CA GLY A 133 -11.60 4.18 -0.34
C GLY A 133 -11.91 4.11 1.15
N GLU A 134 -11.89 5.23 1.88
CA GLU A 134 -11.95 5.20 3.34
C GLU A 134 -13.23 4.55 3.86
N ILE A 135 -14.38 4.98 3.36
CA ILE A 135 -15.68 4.46 3.78
C ILE A 135 -15.86 3.02 3.28
N THR A 136 -15.53 2.78 2.01
CA THR A 136 -15.65 1.47 1.38
C THR A 136 -14.79 0.43 2.10
N LEU A 137 -13.60 0.81 2.54
CA LEU A 137 -12.71 -0.08 3.29
C LEU A 137 -13.35 -0.53 4.61
N GLY A 138 -14.13 0.36 5.25
CA GLY A 138 -14.83 0.03 6.48
C GLY A 138 -16.04 -0.89 6.30
N GLU A 139 -16.51 -1.01 5.08
CA GLU A 139 -17.64 -1.89 4.77
C GLU A 139 -17.16 -3.33 4.56
#